data_021817da13cd24a8bafd15a7d884ff06
#
_entry.id   021817da13cd24a8bafd15a7d884ff06
#
_cell.length_a   1.000
_cell.length_b   1.000
_cell.length_c   1.000
_cell.angle_alpha   90.00
_cell.angle_beta   90.00
_cell.angle_gamma   90.00
#
_symmetry.space_group_name_H-M   'P 1'
#
loop_
_entity.id
_entity.type
_entity.pdbx_description
1 polymer ?
#
loop_
_entity_poly.entity_id
_entity_poly.type
_entity_poly.pdbx_seq_one_letter_code
_entity_poly.pdbx_strand_id
1 'polypeptide(L)'
;KILSGEIDPTSGSVSLDKGKRMSVLSQDHFAFDEFPVLESVMMGNKPLYELKKRLDEVYAKPDFSDEDGILAGELGGEFEEMGGWTAESEAANLLSSLGISEDMHYTLMSDLDGKSKVRVLIAQALFGSPDVLIMDEPTNDLDFETIGWLENFLANYDNTVIVVSHDRHFLDAVCTHISDIDFGKMNQYSGNYTFWYESSQLAARQRAQQNKKAEEKKKELEEFIRRFSANVAKSKQATSRKKMIEKLNIADIKPSSRRYPAIIFEQEREAGDQILHVENLTKKIDGEVVFDKIDLNLTKGDKVVLLSRASRAATA
;
A
#
# COMPACT_ATOMS: atom_id res chain seq x y z
N LYS A 1 4.07 -11.47 -1.69
CA LYS A 1 4.38 -12.89 -1.35
C LYS A 1 5.29 -13.56 -2.38
N ILE A 2 5.01 -13.47 -3.71
CA ILE A 2 5.92 -14.01 -4.76
C ILE A 2 7.23 -13.20 -4.79
N LEU A 3 7.15 -11.87 -4.75
CA LEU A 3 8.34 -11.01 -4.73
C LEU A 3 9.18 -11.19 -3.46
N SER A 4 8.53 -11.45 -2.31
CA SER A 4 9.21 -11.72 -1.03
C SER A 4 9.79 -13.13 -0.91
N GLY A 5 9.47 -14.02 -1.85
CA GLY A 5 9.89 -15.42 -1.79
C GLY A 5 9.09 -16.30 -0.84
N GLU A 6 7.96 -15.81 -0.30
CA GLU A 6 7.06 -16.62 0.55
C GLU A 6 6.28 -17.66 -0.27
N ILE A 7 6.06 -17.36 -1.56
CA ILE A 7 5.34 -18.25 -2.49
C ILE A 7 6.16 -18.36 -3.77
N ASP A 8 6.40 -19.60 -4.21
CA ASP A 8 7.10 -19.86 -5.47
C ASP A 8 6.25 -19.42 -6.69
N PRO A 9 6.86 -18.79 -7.72
CA PRO A 9 6.18 -18.48 -8.95
C PRO A 9 5.85 -19.77 -9.73
N THR A 10 4.69 -19.83 -10.38
CA THR A 10 4.34 -20.95 -11.27
C THR A 10 5.26 -21.03 -12.49
N SER A 11 5.75 -19.87 -12.95
CA SER A 11 6.70 -19.74 -14.04
C SER A 11 7.51 -18.44 -13.88
N GLY A 12 8.70 -18.40 -14.43
CA GLY A 12 9.62 -17.29 -14.28
C GLY A 12 10.47 -17.37 -13.02
N SER A 13 11.21 -16.31 -12.72
CA SER A 13 12.06 -16.22 -11.52
C SER A 13 12.09 -14.79 -11.00
N VAL A 14 12.25 -14.66 -9.68
CA VAL A 14 12.55 -13.39 -9.01
C VAL A 14 14.01 -13.45 -8.57
N SER A 15 14.79 -12.45 -8.94
CA SER A 15 16.18 -12.32 -8.53
C SER A 15 16.47 -10.93 -7.99
N LEU A 16 17.24 -10.88 -6.94
CA LEU A 16 17.79 -9.65 -6.38
C LEU A 16 19.30 -9.66 -6.62
N ASP A 17 19.88 -8.54 -6.97
CA ASP A 17 21.31 -8.43 -7.20
C ASP A 17 22.10 -8.77 -5.93
N LYS A 18 23.31 -9.33 -6.13
CA LYS A 18 24.17 -9.74 -5.02
C LYS A 18 24.53 -8.55 -4.13
N GLY A 19 24.35 -8.70 -2.83
CA GLY A 19 24.62 -7.66 -1.84
C GLY A 19 23.47 -6.66 -1.65
N LYS A 20 22.39 -6.78 -2.39
CA LYS A 20 21.19 -5.96 -2.20
C LYS A 20 20.25 -6.60 -1.16
N ARG A 21 19.60 -5.78 -0.38
CA ARG A 21 18.70 -6.19 0.69
C ARG A 21 17.26 -5.81 0.37
N MET A 22 16.36 -6.78 0.53
CA MET A 22 14.92 -6.57 0.43
C MET A 22 14.30 -6.67 1.83
N SER A 23 13.42 -5.74 2.14
CA SER A 23 12.60 -5.77 3.34
C SER A 23 11.13 -5.76 2.98
N VAL A 24 10.32 -6.45 3.78
CA VAL A 24 8.89 -6.60 3.58
C VAL A 24 8.19 -6.22 4.88
N LEU A 25 7.19 -5.34 4.80
CA LEU A 25 6.35 -5.04 5.96
C LEU A 25 5.57 -6.28 6.38
N SER A 26 5.80 -6.75 7.60
CA SER A 26 5.08 -7.90 8.15
C SER A 26 3.61 -7.54 8.41
N GLN A 27 2.72 -8.46 8.04
CA GLN A 27 1.28 -8.37 8.37
C GLN A 27 0.93 -9.09 9.67
N ASP A 28 1.84 -9.90 10.21
CA ASP A 28 1.64 -10.60 11.48
C ASP A 28 2.10 -9.71 12.64
N HIS A 29 1.12 -9.11 13.31
CA HIS A 29 1.35 -8.21 14.44
C HIS A 29 1.81 -8.91 15.71
N PHE A 30 1.76 -10.24 15.75
CA PHE A 30 2.08 -11.05 16.94
C PHE A 30 3.38 -11.85 16.80
N ALA A 31 4.00 -11.82 15.61
CA ALA A 31 5.19 -12.60 15.31
C ALA A 31 6.40 -12.30 16.23
N PHE A 32 6.40 -11.13 16.87
CA PHE A 32 7.51 -10.63 17.69
C PHE A 32 7.12 -10.38 19.15
N ASP A 33 5.97 -10.88 19.62
CA ASP A 33 5.42 -10.61 20.96
C ASP A 33 6.37 -10.98 22.09
N GLU A 34 7.26 -11.95 21.89
CA GLU A 34 8.23 -12.42 22.89
C GLU A 34 9.52 -11.56 22.96
N PHE A 35 9.68 -10.61 22.03
CA PHE A 35 10.90 -9.79 21.92
C PHE A 35 10.67 -8.36 22.41
N PRO A 36 11.74 -7.70 22.91
CA PRO A 36 11.72 -6.27 23.19
C PRO A 36 11.47 -5.47 21.89
N VAL A 37 10.82 -4.31 22.05
CA VAL A 37 10.47 -3.43 20.92
C VAL A 37 11.69 -3.04 20.08
N LEU A 38 12.77 -2.57 20.72
CA LEU A 38 14.01 -2.17 20.04
C LEU A 38 14.65 -3.35 19.29
N GLU A 39 14.70 -4.50 19.92
CA GLU A 39 15.24 -5.73 19.32
C GLU A 39 14.42 -6.18 18.12
N SER A 40 13.11 -6.09 18.21
CA SER A 40 12.19 -6.38 17.10
C SER A 40 12.46 -5.52 15.88
N VAL A 41 12.79 -4.24 16.05
CA VAL A 41 13.21 -3.36 14.95
C VAL A 41 14.52 -3.83 14.33
N MET A 42 15.52 -4.17 15.15
CA MET A 42 16.83 -4.62 14.66
C MET A 42 16.74 -5.93 13.87
N MET A 43 15.78 -6.81 14.18
CA MET A 43 15.50 -8.04 13.42
C MET A 43 15.10 -7.78 11.96
N GLY A 44 14.72 -6.56 11.59
CA GLY A 44 14.48 -6.14 10.21
C GLY A 44 15.72 -6.25 9.32
N ASN A 45 16.91 -6.19 9.90
CA ASN A 45 18.16 -6.49 9.22
C ASN A 45 18.76 -7.79 9.78
N LYS A 46 18.26 -8.94 9.32
CA LYS A 46 18.66 -10.26 9.81
C LYS A 46 20.17 -10.49 9.83
N PRO A 47 20.95 -10.19 8.75
CA PRO A 47 22.39 -10.38 8.77
C PRO A 47 23.08 -9.61 9.91
N LEU A 48 22.70 -8.35 10.09
CA LEU A 48 23.25 -7.51 11.17
C LEU A 48 22.86 -8.05 12.56
N TYR A 49 21.60 -8.44 12.71
CA TYR A 49 21.09 -8.98 13.97
C TYR A 49 21.75 -10.31 14.35
N GLU A 50 21.92 -11.22 13.39
CA GLU A 50 22.61 -12.50 13.60
C GLU A 50 24.09 -12.30 13.93
N LEU A 51 24.74 -11.33 13.27
CA LEU A 51 26.11 -10.96 13.54
C LEU A 51 26.28 -10.41 14.96
N LYS A 52 25.37 -9.51 15.38
CA LYS A 52 25.32 -8.99 16.76
C LYS A 52 25.19 -10.13 17.77
N LYS A 53 24.25 -11.05 17.57
CA LYS A 53 24.08 -12.20 18.48
C LYS A 53 25.34 -13.04 18.62
N ARG A 54 25.98 -13.34 17.49
CA ARG A 54 27.23 -14.10 17.50
C ARG A 54 28.32 -13.37 18.24
N LEU A 55 28.43 -12.06 18.06
CA LEU A 55 29.42 -11.23 18.76
C LEU A 55 29.11 -11.20 20.25
N ASP A 56 27.88 -11.02 20.66
CA ASP A 56 27.46 -11.03 22.06
C ASP A 56 27.70 -12.41 22.71
N GLU A 57 27.45 -13.52 21.99
CA GLU A 57 27.73 -14.90 22.45
C GLU A 57 29.24 -15.12 22.69
N VAL A 58 30.10 -14.59 21.83
CA VAL A 58 31.55 -14.69 22.00
C VAL A 58 32.00 -13.92 23.25
N TYR A 59 31.50 -12.70 23.44
CA TYR A 59 31.86 -11.90 24.63
C TYR A 59 31.26 -12.44 25.94
N ALA A 60 30.16 -13.16 25.88
CA ALA A 60 29.51 -13.73 27.06
C ALA A 60 30.19 -15.03 27.57
N LYS A 61 31.18 -15.57 26.88
CA LYS A 61 31.89 -16.78 27.31
C LYS A 61 32.67 -16.54 28.62
N PRO A 62 32.47 -17.39 29.64
CA PRO A 62 33.18 -17.25 30.91
C PRO A 62 34.70 -17.48 30.78
N ASP A 63 35.11 -18.38 29.84
CA ASP A 63 36.50 -18.75 29.57
C ASP A 63 36.93 -18.13 28.23
N PHE A 64 37.01 -16.78 28.17
CA PHE A 64 37.37 -16.06 26.96
C PHE A 64 38.85 -16.35 26.59
N SER A 65 39.06 -17.09 25.50
CA SER A 65 40.36 -17.50 24.99
C SER A 65 40.99 -16.50 24.01
N ASP A 66 42.26 -16.66 23.68
CA ASP A 66 42.93 -15.88 22.64
C ASP A 66 42.26 -16.10 21.26
N GLU A 67 41.76 -17.32 21.00
CA GLU A 67 41.03 -17.63 19.78
C GLU A 67 39.66 -16.87 19.74
N ASP A 68 38.97 -16.77 20.88
CA ASP A 68 37.77 -15.96 21.00
C ASP A 68 38.03 -14.47 20.78
N GLY A 69 39.20 -14.00 21.21
CA GLY A 69 39.63 -12.62 20.94
C GLY A 69 39.84 -12.33 19.45
N ILE A 70 40.45 -13.26 18.72
CA ILE A 70 40.61 -13.12 17.26
C ILE A 70 39.24 -13.14 16.57
N LEU A 71 38.36 -14.09 16.92
CA LEU A 71 37.03 -14.21 16.37
C LEU A 71 36.18 -12.95 16.67
N ALA A 72 36.25 -12.42 17.90
CA ALA A 72 35.58 -11.18 18.28
C ALA A 72 36.05 -9.99 17.44
N GLY A 73 37.37 -9.94 17.16
CA GLY A 73 37.96 -8.93 16.28
C GLY A 73 37.46 -9.00 14.85
N GLU A 74 37.38 -10.20 14.27
CA GLU A 74 36.84 -10.43 12.93
C GLU A 74 35.33 -10.07 12.84
N LEU A 75 34.53 -10.58 13.76
CA LEU A 75 33.09 -10.27 13.83
C LEU A 75 32.83 -8.79 14.10
N GLY A 76 33.68 -8.15 14.96
CA GLY A 76 33.59 -6.73 15.24
C GLY A 76 33.87 -5.86 14.02
N GLY A 77 34.83 -6.26 13.17
CA GLY A 77 35.09 -5.61 11.90
C GLY A 77 33.95 -5.71 10.93
N GLU A 78 33.38 -6.90 10.76
CA GLU A 78 32.17 -7.10 9.93
C GLU A 78 30.95 -6.30 10.46
N PHE A 79 30.81 -6.24 11.78
CA PHE A 79 29.75 -5.49 12.46
C PHE A 79 29.90 -3.97 12.23
N GLU A 80 31.13 -3.45 12.25
CA GLU A 80 31.44 -2.04 11.94
C GLU A 80 31.11 -1.73 10.47
N GLU A 81 31.52 -2.60 9.52
CA GLU A 81 31.22 -2.41 8.09
C GLU A 81 29.71 -2.36 7.81
N MET A 82 28.92 -3.09 8.58
CA MET A 82 27.45 -3.07 8.49
C MET A 82 26.78 -1.93 9.27
N GLY A 83 27.53 -1.01 9.88
CA GLY A 83 27.00 0.07 10.70
C GLY A 83 26.44 -0.40 12.06
N GLY A 84 26.90 -1.56 12.54
CA GLY A 84 26.34 -2.20 13.73
C GLY A 84 26.42 -1.39 15.00
N TRP A 85 27.48 -0.60 15.18
CA TRP A 85 27.66 0.24 16.38
C TRP A 85 26.63 1.37 16.50
N THR A 86 26.01 1.80 15.40
CA THR A 86 24.95 2.82 15.40
C THR A 86 23.55 2.23 15.32
N ALA A 87 23.44 0.93 15.11
CA ALA A 87 22.20 0.22 14.82
C ALA A 87 21.11 0.42 15.89
N GLU A 88 21.47 0.35 17.18
CA GLU A 88 20.53 0.58 18.28
C GLU A 88 20.01 2.02 18.28
N SER A 89 20.90 2.99 18.03
CA SER A 89 20.52 4.41 17.96
C SER A 89 19.62 4.69 16.76
N GLU A 90 19.87 4.07 15.61
CA GLU A 90 19.04 4.18 14.42
C GLU A 90 17.65 3.57 14.66
N ALA A 91 17.58 2.40 15.27
CA ALA A 91 16.32 1.76 15.63
C ALA A 91 15.53 2.62 16.62
N ALA A 92 16.17 3.16 17.65
CA ALA A 92 15.54 4.06 18.63
C ALA A 92 15.04 5.36 17.98
N ASN A 93 15.79 5.94 17.05
CA ASN A 93 15.39 7.13 16.30
C ASN A 93 14.16 6.87 15.41
N LEU A 94 14.10 5.71 14.73
CA LEU A 94 12.92 5.32 13.95
C LEU A 94 11.70 5.14 14.82
N LEU A 95 11.82 4.46 15.96
CA LEU A 95 10.75 4.26 16.93
C LEU A 95 10.21 5.60 17.45
N SER A 96 11.09 6.49 17.88
CA SER A 96 10.73 7.82 18.39
C SER A 96 10.05 8.67 17.30
N SER A 97 10.53 8.59 16.06
CA SER A 97 9.94 9.29 14.91
C SER A 97 8.53 8.78 14.56
N LEU A 98 8.26 7.51 14.84
CA LEU A 98 6.94 6.89 14.70
C LEU A 98 6.06 7.04 15.95
N GLY A 99 6.49 7.83 16.93
CA GLY A 99 5.72 8.15 18.13
C GLY A 99 5.71 7.05 19.20
N ILE A 100 6.69 6.14 19.18
CA ILE A 100 6.94 5.19 20.26
C ILE A 100 7.92 5.85 21.25
N SER A 101 7.48 6.07 22.48
CA SER A 101 8.27 6.73 23.51
C SER A 101 9.45 5.86 23.98
N GLU A 102 10.54 6.50 24.40
CA GLU A 102 11.80 5.82 24.78
C GLU A 102 11.62 4.80 25.92
N ASP A 103 10.70 5.04 26.86
CA ASP A 103 10.36 4.12 27.92
C ASP A 103 9.77 2.79 27.43
N MET A 104 9.15 2.80 26.22
CA MET A 104 8.59 1.60 25.58
C MET A 104 9.64 0.80 24.80
N HIS A 105 10.80 1.36 24.46
CA HIS A 105 11.80 0.70 23.61
C HIS A 105 12.28 -0.64 24.17
N TYR A 106 12.32 -0.79 25.48
CA TYR A 106 12.81 -1.99 26.18
C TYR A 106 11.69 -2.87 26.75
N THR A 107 10.41 -2.50 26.55
CA THR A 107 9.28 -3.34 26.91
C THR A 107 9.06 -4.42 25.86
N LEU A 108 8.31 -5.47 26.21
CA LEU A 108 7.96 -6.52 25.24
C LEU A 108 6.97 -6.01 24.21
N MET A 109 7.05 -6.53 23.01
CA MET A 109 6.05 -6.25 21.96
C MET A 109 4.64 -6.64 22.39
N SER A 110 4.48 -7.71 23.22
CA SER A 110 3.18 -8.12 23.79
C SER A 110 2.49 -7.04 24.60
N ASP A 111 3.25 -6.13 25.22
CA ASP A 111 2.74 -5.08 26.09
C ASP A 111 2.20 -3.86 25.31
N LEU A 112 2.48 -3.80 24.01
CA LEU A 112 2.02 -2.72 23.13
C LEU A 112 0.59 -2.96 22.66
N ASP A 113 -0.14 -1.87 22.44
CA ASP A 113 -1.41 -1.91 21.72
C ASP A 113 -1.21 -2.21 20.22
N GLY A 114 -2.29 -2.64 19.55
CA GLY A 114 -2.21 -3.04 18.14
C GLY A 114 -1.67 -1.94 17.21
N LYS A 115 -1.97 -0.67 17.48
CA LYS A 115 -1.48 0.45 16.65
C LYS A 115 0.01 0.68 16.86
N SER A 116 0.47 0.61 18.09
CA SER A 116 1.89 0.71 18.42
C SER A 116 2.69 -0.44 17.82
N LYS A 117 2.15 -1.66 17.82
CA LYS A 117 2.76 -2.82 17.13
C LYS A 117 2.97 -2.56 15.64
N VAL A 118 1.95 -2.03 14.94
CA VAL A 118 2.08 -1.67 13.51
C VAL A 118 3.20 -0.66 13.28
N ARG A 119 3.31 0.36 14.11
CA ARG A 119 4.39 1.36 14.02
C ARG A 119 5.78 0.74 14.21
N VAL A 120 5.91 -0.20 15.15
CA VAL A 120 7.17 -0.95 15.35
C VAL A 120 7.49 -1.82 14.13
N LEU A 121 6.51 -2.50 13.53
CA LEU A 121 6.72 -3.28 12.31
C LEU A 121 7.11 -2.41 11.10
N ILE A 122 6.60 -1.19 11.02
CA ILE A 122 7.06 -0.21 10.02
C ILE A 122 8.52 0.17 10.29
N ALA A 123 8.89 0.50 11.55
CA ALA A 123 10.28 0.76 11.91
C ALA A 123 11.18 -0.41 11.54
N GLN A 124 10.76 -1.65 11.84
CA GLN A 124 11.47 -2.88 11.47
C GLN A 124 11.69 -2.99 9.95
N ALA A 125 10.65 -2.72 9.15
CA ALA A 125 10.75 -2.79 7.70
C ALA A 125 11.69 -1.74 7.10
N LEU A 126 11.74 -0.55 7.70
CA LEU A 126 12.60 0.59 7.29
C LEU A 126 14.03 0.47 7.79
N PHE A 127 14.28 -0.31 8.85
CA PHE A 127 15.55 -0.36 9.55
C PHE A 127 16.71 -0.78 8.63
N GLY A 128 17.79 0.00 8.72
CA GLY A 128 19.01 -0.20 7.92
C GLY A 128 18.82 0.09 6.44
N SER A 129 17.83 0.89 6.04
CA SER A 129 17.62 1.42 4.68
C SER A 129 17.70 0.36 3.58
N PRO A 130 16.75 -0.62 3.49
CA PRO A 130 16.78 -1.68 2.49
C PRO A 130 16.78 -1.13 1.06
N ASP A 131 17.49 -1.79 0.13
CA ASP A 131 17.51 -1.41 -1.30
C ASP A 131 16.17 -1.59 -1.98
N VAL A 132 15.35 -2.54 -1.52
CA VAL A 132 13.97 -2.77 -1.96
C VAL A 132 13.08 -2.92 -0.73
N LEU A 133 12.10 -2.05 -0.62
CA LEU A 133 11.09 -2.08 0.43
C LEU A 133 9.74 -2.46 -0.17
N ILE A 134 9.10 -3.50 0.36
CA ILE A 134 7.75 -3.92 -0.06
C ILE A 134 6.78 -3.67 1.09
N MET A 135 5.73 -2.91 0.82
CA MET A 135 4.69 -2.58 1.79
C MET A 135 3.31 -2.92 1.22
N ASP A 136 2.54 -3.68 1.97
CA ASP A 136 1.16 -4.04 1.64
C ASP A 136 0.21 -3.40 2.64
N GLU A 137 -0.63 -2.46 2.16
CA GLU A 137 -1.57 -1.65 2.95
C GLU A 137 -0.94 -0.97 4.19
N PRO A 138 0.18 -0.21 4.02
CA PRO A 138 0.93 0.32 5.17
C PRO A 138 0.19 1.40 5.96
N THR A 139 -0.89 1.95 5.43
CA THR A 139 -1.70 3.00 6.09
C THR A 139 -2.79 2.44 7.01
N ASN A 140 -3.04 1.12 6.94
CA ASN A 140 -4.05 0.49 7.79
C ASN A 140 -3.63 0.57 9.26
N ASP A 141 -4.61 0.85 10.12
CA ASP A 141 -4.45 0.96 11.57
C ASP A 141 -3.53 2.09 12.07
N LEU A 142 -3.06 2.98 11.17
CA LEU A 142 -2.29 4.16 11.53
C LEU A 142 -3.21 5.38 11.74
N ASP A 143 -2.75 6.29 12.59
CA ASP A 143 -3.36 7.61 12.69
C ASP A 143 -2.80 8.58 11.63
N PHE A 144 -3.50 9.68 11.46
CA PHE A 144 -3.18 10.69 10.43
C PHE A 144 -1.75 11.27 10.57
N GLU A 145 -1.26 11.45 11.78
CA GLU A 145 0.09 12.00 12.03
C GLU A 145 1.16 10.99 11.58
N THR A 146 0.97 9.72 11.89
CA THR A 146 1.89 8.63 11.46
C THR A 146 1.86 8.41 9.94
N ILE A 147 0.68 8.50 9.31
CA ILE A 147 0.55 8.42 7.84
C ILE A 147 1.33 9.57 7.20
N GLY A 148 1.13 10.81 7.66
CA GLY A 148 1.85 11.97 7.14
C GLY A 148 3.37 11.88 7.32
N TRP A 149 3.84 11.32 8.43
CA TRP A 149 5.26 11.03 8.62
C TRP A 149 5.77 10.01 7.61
N LEU A 150 5.03 8.90 7.42
CA LEU A 150 5.41 7.84 6.48
C LEU A 150 5.42 8.32 5.03
N GLU A 151 4.43 9.14 4.63
CA GLU A 151 4.41 9.79 3.32
C GLU A 151 5.68 10.62 3.07
N ASN A 152 6.02 11.50 4.03
CA ASN A 152 7.21 12.33 3.93
C ASN A 152 8.50 11.49 3.91
N PHE A 153 8.57 10.44 4.73
CA PHE A 153 9.73 9.55 4.77
C PHE A 153 9.92 8.84 3.43
N LEU A 154 8.87 8.22 2.90
CA LEU A 154 8.93 7.45 1.65
C LEU A 154 9.10 8.33 0.41
N ALA A 155 8.55 9.54 0.40
CA ALA A 155 8.76 10.50 -0.69
C ALA A 155 10.23 10.93 -0.84
N ASN A 156 10.98 10.90 0.26
CA ASN A 156 12.42 11.23 0.29
C ASN A 156 13.33 9.98 0.36
N TYR A 157 12.75 8.79 0.19
CA TYR A 157 13.51 7.55 0.26
C TYR A 157 14.25 7.29 -1.04
N ASP A 158 15.59 7.17 -0.97
CA ASP A 158 16.45 7.08 -2.16
C ASP A 158 16.36 5.72 -2.87
N ASN A 159 15.94 4.67 -2.15
CA ASN A 159 15.89 3.31 -2.66
C ASN A 159 14.49 2.95 -3.24
N THR A 160 14.36 1.74 -3.78
CA THR A 160 13.13 1.30 -4.43
C THR A 160 12.05 0.94 -3.42
N VAL A 161 10.86 1.52 -3.56
CA VAL A 161 9.68 1.19 -2.77
C VAL A 161 8.59 0.61 -3.66
N ILE A 162 8.03 -0.53 -3.25
CA ILE A 162 6.87 -1.16 -3.87
C ILE A 162 5.74 -1.13 -2.86
N VAL A 163 4.69 -0.36 -3.16
CA VAL A 163 3.53 -0.20 -2.27
C VAL A 163 2.29 -0.77 -2.93
N VAL A 164 1.51 -1.52 -2.16
CA VAL A 164 0.13 -1.86 -2.47
C VAL A 164 -0.74 -1.10 -1.49
N SER A 165 -1.66 -0.26 -1.96
CA SER A 165 -2.56 0.48 -1.08
C SER A 165 -3.88 0.84 -1.77
N HIS A 166 -4.93 0.98 -0.98
CA HIS A 166 -6.21 1.54 -1.37
C HIS A 166 -6.32 3.04 -1.07
N ASP A 167 -5.38 3.60 -0.34
CA ASP A 167 -5.31 5.03 -0.03
C ASP A 167 -4.74 5.81 -1.21
N ARG A 168 -5.62 6.54 -1.90
CA ARG A 168 -5.26 7.34 -3.08
C ARG A 168 -4.34 8.50 -2.74
N HIS A 169 -4.53 9.11 -1.58
CA HIS A 169 -3.71 10.25 -1.13
C HIS A 169 -2.29 9.77 -0.90
N PHE A 170 -2.13 8.67 -0.18
CA PHE A 170 -0.84 8.05 0.07
C PHE A 170 -0.12 7.67 -1.24
N LEU A 171 -0.84 7.04 -2.20
CA LEU A 171 -0.26 6.69 -3.50
C LEU A 171 0.16 7.93 -4.31
N ASP A 172 -0.61 9.03 -4.23
CA ASP A 172 -0.26 10.28 -4.90
C ASP A 172 0.95 10.98 -4.28
N ALA A 173 1.11 10.88 -2.96
CA ALA A 173 2.23 11.49 -2.24
C ALA A 173 3.55 10.74 -2.45
N VAL A 174 3.51 9.39 -2.52
CA VAL A 174 4.70 8.54 -2.48
C VAL A 174 5.10 8.02 -3.85
N CYS A 175 4.13 7.62 -4.70
CA CYS A 175 4.43 6.85 -5.90
C CYS A 175 4.79 7.71 -7.11
N THR A 176 5.88 7.36 -7.77
CA THR A 176 6.33 7.94 -9.05
C THR A 176 5.87 7.14 -10.27
N HIS A 177 5.48 5.88 -10.05
CA HIS A 177 5.00 4.96 -11.07
C HIS A 177 3.83 4.14 -10.53
N ILE A 178 2.88 3.83 -11.41
CA ILE A 178 1.74 2.95 -11.09
C ILE A 178 1.81 1.70 -11.96
N SER A 179 1.81 0.54 -11.30
CA SER A 179 1.71 -0.76 -11.96
C SER A 179 0.28 -1.28 -11.86
N ASP A 180 -0.42 -1.25 -12.97
CA ASP A 180 -1.81 -1.66 -13.08
C ASP A 180 -1.93 -3.12 -13.53
N ILE A 181 -2.50 -3.98 -12.68
CA ILE A 181 -2.74 -5.39 -12.98
C ILE A 181 -4.23 -5.55 -13.29
N ASP A 182 -4.54 -5.78 -14.57
CA ASP A 182 -5.90 -6.04 -15.04
C ASP A 182 -5.91 -7.07 -16.18
N PHE A 183 -6.91 -7.92 -16.24
CA PHE A 183 -7.06 -9.00 -17.24
C PHE A 183 -5.83 -9.93 -17.38
N GLY A 184 -5.11 -10.19 -16.29
CA GLY A 184 -3.90 -11.04 -16.27
C GLY A 184 -2.68 -10.39 -16.96
N LYS A 185 -2.69 -9.08 -17.16
CA LYS A 185 -1.56 -8.30 -17.68
C LYS A 185 -1.20 -7.21 -16.69
N MET A 186 0.09 -6.93 -16.61
CA MET A 186 0.61 -5.80 -15.85
C MET A 186 1.03 -4.70 -16.83
N ASN A 187 0.50 -3.51 -16.62
CA ASN A 187 0.89 -2.31 -17.37
C ASN A 187 1.48 -1.29 -16.39
N GLN A 188 2.63 -0.76 -16.74
CA GLN A 188 3.31 0.24 -15.93
C GLN A 188 3.12 1.62 -16.55
N TYR A 189 2.82 2.61 -15.70
CA TYR A 189 2.61 3.99 -16.05
C TYR A 189 3.54 4.88 -15.21
N SER A 190 4.20 5.84 -15.85
CA SER A 190 4.92 6.89 -15.13
C SER A 190 3.94 7.95 -14.65
N GLY A 191 4.11 8.43 -13.45
CA GLY A 191 3.25 9.38 -12.77
C GLY A 191 2.58 8.78 -11.53
N ASN A 192 1.87 9.62 -10.79
CA ASN A 192 1.16 9.24 -9.58
C ASN A 192 -0.20 8.61 -9.89
N TYR A 193 -0.96 8.27 -8.83
CA TYR A 193 -2.27 7.61 -8.97
C TYR A 193 -3.29 8.48 -9.72
N THR A 194 -3.37 9.77 -9.42
CA THR A 194 -4.30 10.70 -10.08
C THR A 194 -4.03 10.78 -11.57
N PHE A 195 -2.77 10.94 -11.98
CA PHE A 195 -2.37 10.95 -13.40
C PHE A 195 -2.74 9.64 -14.11
N TRP A 196 -2.45 8.49 -13.50
CA TRP A 196 -2.84 7.18 -14.04
C TRP A 196 -4.36 7.07 -14.18
N TYR A 197 -5.12 7.46 -13.15
CA TYR A 197 -6.57 7.37 -13.16
C TYR A 197 -7.19 8.20 -14.29
N GLU A 198 -6.80 9.46 -14.44
CA GLU A 198 -7.28 10.34 -15.49
C GLU A 198 -6.92 9.82 -16.88
N SER A 199 -5.66 9.40 -17.08
CA SER A 199 -5.17 8.82 -18.33
C SER A 199 -5.92 7.54 -18.70
N SER A 200 -6.17 6.66 -17.74
CA SER A 200 -6.90 5.40 -17.93
C SER A 200 -8.37 5.65 -18.31
N GLN A 201 -9.03 6.62 -17.68
CA GLN A 201 -10.40 7.02 -18.00
C GLN A 201 -10.49 7.62 -19.41
N LEU A 202 -9.55 8.48 -19.79
CA LEU A 202 -9.49 9.05 -21.15
C LEU A 202 -9.31 7.94 -22.19
N ALA A 203 -8.36 7.02 -21.97
CA ALA A 203 -8.12 5.89 -22.88
C ALA A 203 -9.35 4.98 -23.01
N ALA A 204 -10.07 4.72 -21.90
CA ALA A 204 -11.31 3.95 -21.90
C ALA A 204 -12.42 4.63 -22.73
N ARG A 205 -12.60 5.96 -22.55
CA ARG A 205 -13.56 6.75 -23.34
C ARG A 205 -13.22 6.74 -24.84
N GLN A 206 -11.96 6.92 -25.18
CA GLN A 206 -11.49 6.89 -26.58
C GLN A 206 -11.75 5.52 -27.23
N ARG A 207 -11.43 4.42 -26.51
CA ARG A 207 -11.70 3.06 -27.00
C ARG A 207 -13.21 2.81 -27.18
N ALA A 208 -14.04 3.26 -26.23
CA ALA A 208 -15.48 3.15 -26.35
C ALA A 208 -16.03 3.89 -27.57
N GLN A 209 -15.56 5.11 -27.84
CA GLN A 209 -15.95 5.87 -29.02
C GLN A 209 -15.46 5.22 -30.34
N GLN A 210 -14.23 4.69 -30.37
CA GLN A 210 -13.71 3.97 -31.52
C GLN A 210 -14.53 2.72 -31.82
N ASN A 211 -14.89 1.94 -30.79
CA ASN A 211 -15.71 0.76 -30.94
C ASN A 211 -17.11 1.12 -31.45
N LYS A 212 -17.75 2.15 -30.87
CA LYS A 212 -19.06 2.61 -31.34
C LYS A 212 -19.04 2.97 -32.82
N LYS A 213 -18.03 3.74 -33.26
CA LYS A 213 -17.86 4.07 -34.69
C LYS A 213 -17.61 2.83 -35.57
N ALA A 214 -16.84 1.87 -35.06
CA ALA A 214 -16.56 0.62 -35.78
C ALA A 214 -17.82 -0.25 -35.88
N GLU A 215 -18.64 -0.33 -34.84
CA GLU A 215 -19.92 -1.03 -34.83
C GLU A 215 -20.96 -0.38 -35.78
N GLU A 216 -21.08 0.94 -35.78
CA GLU A 216 -21.95 1.69 -36.69
C GLU A 216 -21.54 1.40 -38.14
N LYS A 217 -20.22 1.49 -38.42
CA LYS A 217 -19.70 1.19 -39.77
C LYS A 217 -19.90 -0.28 -40.16
N LYS A 218 -19.78 -1.21 -39.23
CA LYS A 218 -20.08 -2.61 -39.47
C LYS A 218 -21.55 -2.81 -39.85
N LYS A 219 -22.51 -2.20 -39.11
CA LYS A 219 -23.92 -2.23 -39.39
C LYS A 219 -24.24 -1.68 -40.79
N GLU A 220 -23.69 -0.55 -41.17
CA GLU A 220 -23.86 0.03 -42.51
C GLU A 220 -23.37 -0.92 -43.63
N LEU A 221 -22.19 -1.53 -43.42
CA LEU A 221 -21.66 -2.48 -44.39
C LEU A 221 -22.49 -3.76 -44.46
N GLU A 222 -22.96 -4.28 -43.34
CA GLU A 222 -23.85 -5.45 -43.28
C GLU A 222 -25.19 -5.18 -43.98
N GLU A 223 -25.79 -4.01 -43.75
CA GLU A 223 -27.06 -3.62 -44.43
C GLU A 223 -26.85 -3.52 -45.92
N PHE A 224 -25.73 -2.94 -46.38
CA PHE A 224 -25.42 -2.88 -47.79
C PHE A 224 -25.27 -4.28 -48.41
N ILE A 225 -24.52 -5.17 -47.74
CA ILE A 225 -24.35 -6.56 -48.17
C ILE A 225 -25.72 -7.26 -48.26
N ARG A 226 -26.56 -7.09 -47.26
CA ARG A 226 -27.93 -7.69 -47.23
C ARG A 226 -28.79 -7.20 -48.40
N ARG A 227 -28.76 -5.89 -48.73
CA ARG A 227 -29.58 -5.31 -49.82
C ARG A 227 -29.09 -5.70 -51.19
N PHE A 228 -27.78 -5.94 -51.41
CA PHE A 228 -27.20 -6.09 -52.71
C PHE A 228 -26.49 -7.43 -52.95
N SER A 229 -26.55 -8.39 -52.01
CA SER A 229 -25.93 -9.72 -52.18
C SER A 229 -26.51 -10.53 -53.33
N ALA A 230 -27.78 -10.36 -53.64
CA ALA A 230 -28.46 -11.06 -54.74
C ALA A 230 -28.30 -10.38 -56.10
N ASN A 231 -27.70 -9.21 -56.19
CA ASN A 231 -27.54 -8.46 -57.44
C ASN A 231 -26.20 -8.74 -58.07
N VAL A 232 -26.18 -9.43 -59.23
CA VAL A 232 -24.99 -9.86 -59.96
C VAL A 232 -24.05 -8.67 -60.30
N ALA A 233 -24.61 -7.51 -60.71
CA ALA A 233 -23.82 -6.32 -61.03
C ALA A 233 -23.10 -5.70 -59.82
N LYS A 234 -23.59 -5.90 -58.59
CA LYS A 234 -23.04 -5.36 -57.34
C LYS A 234 -22.33 -6.41 -56.49
N SER A 235 -22.25 -7.66 -56.93
CA SER A 235 -21.64 -8.78 -56.23
C SER A 235 -20.17 -8.51 -55.87
N LYS A 236 -19.39 -7.93 -56.78
CA LYS A 236 -18.00 -7.54 -56.51
C LYS A 236 -17.89 -6.48 -55.39
N GLN A 237 -18.83 -5.53 -55.33
CA GLN A 237 -18.87 -4.52 -54.26
C GLN A 237 -19.24 -5.12 -52.91
N ALA A 238 -20.19 -6.07 -52.90
CA ALA A 238 -20.55 -6.80 -51.69
C ALA A 238 -19.36 -7.61 -51.11
N THR A 239 -18.61 -8.29 -51.99
CA THR A 239 -17.44 -9.05 -51.62
C THR A 239 -16.32 -8.13 -51.05
N SER A 240 -16.10 -6.97 -51.68
CA SER A 240 -15.15 -5.96 -51.19
C SER A 240 -15.52 -5.48 -49.79
N ARG A 241 -16.82 -5.21 -49.54
CA ARG A 241 -17.29 -4.76 -48.22
C ARG A 241 -17.25 -5.84 -47.18
N LYS A 242 -17.43 -7.11 -47.54
CA LYS A 242 -17.22 -8.24 -46.65
C LYS A 242 -15.78 -8.29 -46.13
N LYS A 243 -14.79 -8.10 -47.03
CA LYS A 243 -13.36 -7.96 -46.66
C LYS A 243 -13.10 -6.72 -45.78
N MET A 244 -13.86 -5.64 -45.94
CA MET A 244 -13.77 -4.47 -45.05
C MET A 244 -14.25 -4.78 -43.65
N ILE A 245 -15.34 -5.56 -43.50
CA ILE A 245 -15.82 -6.00 -42.18
C ILE A 245 -14.78 -6.89 -41.46
N GLU A 246 -14.17 -7.83 -42.21
CA GLU A 246 -13.09 -8.69 -41.69
C GLU A 246 -11.87 -7.91 -41.19
N LYS A 247 -11.62 -6.74 -41.78
CA LYS A 247 -10.54 -5.83 -41.38
C LYS A 247 -10.94 -4.85 -40.24
N LEU A 248 -12.22 -4.72 -39.94
CA LEU A 248 -12.68 -3.89 -38.84
C LEU A 248 -12.29 -4.55 -37.50
N ASN A 249 -11.26 -4.02 -36.91
CA ASN A 249 -10.78 -4.45 -35.59
C ASN A 249 -11.70 -3.87 -34.52
N ILE A 250 -12.80 -4.58 -34.22
CA ILE A 250 -13.64 -4.24 -33.06
C ILE A 250 -12.94 -4.89 -31.88
N ALA A 251 -12.22 -4.07 -31.13
CA ALA A 251 -11.59 -4.55 -29.91
C ALA A 251 -12.69 -5.01 -28.95
N ASP A 252 -12.63 -6.26 -28.52
CA ASP A 252 -13.50 -6.79 -27.49
C ASP A 252 -13.16 -6.05 -26.18
N ILE A 253 -13.89 -4.98 -25.89
CA ILE A 253 -13.75 -4.24 -24.65
C ILE A 253 -14.38 -5.10 -23.55
N LYS A 254 -13.57 -5.96 -22.96
CA LYS A 254 -13.99 -6.61 -21.72
C LYS A 254 -14.27 -5.51 -20.69
N PRO A 255 -15.44 -5.54 -20.05
CA PRO A 255 -15.71 -4.60 -18.96
C PRO A 255 -14.64 -4.80 -17.88
N SER A 256 -14.07 -3.70 -17.36
CA SER A 256 -13.06 -3.77 -16.31
C SER A 256 -13.49 -4.73 -15.20
N SER A 257 -12.57 -5.55 -14.72
CA SER A 257 -12.80 -6.43 -13.56
C SER A 257 -13.11 -5.62 -12.29
N ARG A 258 -12.80 -4.32 -12.30
CA ARG A 258 -13.01 -3.36 -11.20
C ARG A 258 -14.38 -2.70 -11.27
N ARG A 259 -15.45 -3.49 -11.31
CA ARG A 259 -16.80 -2.94 -11.17
C ARG A 259 -17.09 -2.70 -9.70
N TYR A 260 -17.30 -1.44 -9.34
CA TYR A 260 -17.80 -1.11 -8.01
C TYR A 260 -19.26 -1.57 -7.92
N PRO A 261 -19.64 -2.35 -6.90
CA PRO A 261 -21.04 -2.60 -6.64
C PRO A 261 -21.74 -1.26 -6.33
N ALA A 262 -22.78 -0.93 -7.05
CA ALA A 262 -23.59 0.22 -6.70
C ALA A 262 -24.52 -0.19 -5.54
N ILE A 263 -24.24 0.31 -4.35
CA ILE A 263 -25.17 0.23 -3.22
C ILE A 263 -26.02 1.50 -3.31
N ILE A 264 -27.29 1.33 -3.69
CA ILE A 264 -28.24 2.42 -3.79
C ILE A 264 -29.09 2.38 -2.52
N PHE A 265 -29.00 3.45 -1.72
CA PHE A 265 -29.89 3.64 -0.58
C PHE A 265 -31.09 4.45 -1.04
N GLU A 266 -32.26 3.83 -1.02
CA GLU A 266 -33.52 4.52 -1.27
C GLU A 266 -34.13 4.89 0.09
N GLN A 267 -34.46 6.17 0.27
CA GLN A 267 -35.11 6.62 1.48
C GLN A 267 -36.60 6.31 1.40
N GLU A 268 -37.16 5.67 2.42
CA GLU A 268 -38.61 5.42 2.52
C GLU A 268 -39.41 6.70 2.70
N ARG A 269 -38.81 7.72 3.30
CA ARG A 269 -39.43 9.01 3.59
C ARG A 269 -38.42 10.14 3.43
N GLU A 270 -38.83 11.26 2.87
CA GLU A 270 -37.99 12.46 2.85
C GLU A 270 -37.67 12.93 4.27
N ALA A 271 -36.39 13.18 4.52
CA ALA A 271 -35.95 13.78 5.76
C ALA A 271 -36.32 15.29 5.79
N GLY A 272 -36.72 15.78 6.95
CA GLY A 272 -36.92 17.21 7.18
C GLY A 272 -35.60 18.01 7.08
N ASP A 273 -35.72 19.34 7.16
CA ASP A 273 -34.55 20.23 7.02
C ASP A 273 -33.59 20.11 8.20
N GLN A 274 -34.09 19.88 9.42
CA GLN A 274 -33.30 19.63 10.61
C GLN A 274 -33.23 18.13 10.87
N ILE A 275 -32.01 17.56 10.80
CA ILE A 275 -31.78 16.12 10.95
C ILE A 275 -31.30 15.78 12.37
N LEU A 276 -30.36 16.53 12.87
CA LEU A 276 -29.80 16.34 14.20
C LEU A 276 -29.45 17.70 14.80
N HIS A 277 -29.86 17.88 16.05
CA HIS A 277 -29.50 19.03 16.87
C HIS A 277 -28.90 18.55 18.17
N VAL A 278 -27.70 18.97 18.45
CA VAL A 278 -26.94 18.63 19.67
C VAL A 278 -26.56 19.92 20.36
N GLU A 279 -26.87 20.04 21.65
CA GLU A 279 -26.52 21.18 22.46
C GLU A 279 -25.76 20.74 23.72
N ASN A 280 -24.66 21.43 24.01
CA ASN A 280 -23.88 21.26 25.25
C ASN A 280 -23.52 19.77 25.56
N LEU A 281 -23.28 18.95 24.53
CA LEU A 281 -22.98 17.55 24.72
C LEU A 281 -21.62 17.40 25.43
N THR A 282 -21.62 16.71 26.57
CA THR A 282 -20.41 16.45 27.36
C THR A 282 -20.31 14.97 27.67
N LYS A 283 -19.13 14.38 27.48
CA LYS A 283 -18.85 12.99 27.85
C LYS A 283 -17.61 12.88 28.74
N LYS A 284 -17.75 12.10 29.81
CA LYS A 284 -16.65 11.70 30.68
C LYS A 284 -16.52 10.18 30.68
N ILE A 285 -15.30 9.68 30.69
CA ILE A 285 -14.97 8.26 30.83
C ILE A 285 -13.95 8.16 31.96
N ASP A 286 -14.23 7.34 32.96
CA ASP A 286 -13.39 7.11 34.15
C ASP A 286 -12.99 8.41 34.89
N GLY A 287 -13.87 9.43 34.84
CA GLY A 287 -13.65 10.72 35.46
C GLY A 287 -12.94 11.75 34.59
N GLU A 288 -12.32 11.35 33.50
CA GLU A 288 -11.70 12.23 32.52
C GLU A 288 -12.70 12.76 31.49
N VAL A 289 -12.61 14.04 31.17
CA VAL A 289 -13.44 14.68 30.15
C VAL A 289 -12.91 14.33 28.77
N VAL A 290 -13.70 13.58 28.01
CA VAL A 290 -13.36 13.22 26.63
C VAL A 290 -13.68 14.37 25.68
N PHE A 291 -14.87 14.97 25.84
CA PHE A 291 -15.27 16.22 25.19
C PHE A 291 -16.29 16.95 26.08
N ASP A 292 -16.33 18.27 25.94
CA ASP A 292 -17.17 19.13 26.76
C ASP A 292 -17.89 20.17 25.89
N LYS A 293 -19.20 20.32 26.12
CA LYS A 293 -20.06 21.34 25.53
C LYS A 293 -19.99 21.43 24.01
N ILE A 294 -20.10 20.29 23.33
CA ILE A 294 -20.15 20.25 21.88
C ILE A 294 -21.57 20.61 21.42
N ASP A 295 -21.66 21.56 20.51
CA ASP A 295 -22.87 21.92 19.78
C ASP A 295 -22.70 21.51 18.30
N LEU A 296 -23.71 20.80 17.76
CA LEU A 296 -23.69 20.34 16.38
C LEU A 296 -25.11 20.39 15.80
N ASN A 297 -25.25 21.05 14.67
CA ASN A 297 -26.48 21.07 13.88
C ASN A 297 -26.24 20.44 12.52
N LEU A 298 -27.05 19.43 12.18
CA LEU A 298 -27.02 18.79 10.87
C LEU A 298 -28.33 19.04 10.14
N THR A 299 -28.19 19.46 8.87
CA THR A 299 -29.29 19.68 7.95
C THR A 299 -29.31 18.61 6.85
N LYS A 300 -30.38 18.60 6.06
CA LYS A 300 -30.54 17.64 4.95
C LYS A 300 -29.39 17.79 3.94
N GLY A 301 -28.65 16.71 3.71
CA GLY A 301 -27.58 16.66 2.72
C GLY A 301 -26.19 16.94 3.29
N ASP A 302 -26.05 17.30 4.57
CA ASP A 302 -24.76 17.50 5.21
C ASP A 302 -23.95 16.19 5.24
N LYS A 303 -22.65 16.34 5.02
CA LYS A 303 -21.65 15.28 5.14
C LYS A 303 -20.60 15.75 6.12
N VAL A 304 -20.54 15.12 7.28
CA VAL A 304 -19.68 15.54 8.39
C VAL A 304 -18.60 14.52 8.63
N VAL A 305 -17.37 14.98 8.78
CA VAL A 305 -16.22 14.18 9.19
C VAL A 305 -15.83 14.59 10.61
N LEU A 306 -15.75 13.62 11.51
CA LEU A 306 -15.25 13.81 12.87
C LEU A 306 -13.77 13.43 12.91
N LEU A 307 -12.92 14.39 13.24
CA LEU A 307 -11.49 14.18 13.42
C LEU A 307 -11.15 14.18 14.91
N SER A 308 -10.50 13.12 15.39
CA SER A 308 -10.06 13.01 16.77
C SER A 308 -8.67 12.38 16.84
N ARG A 309 -7.82 12.90 17.75
CA ARG A 309 -6.50 12.28 18.06
C ARG A 309 -6.65 10.97 18.82
N ALA A 310 -7.69 10.85 19.63
CA ALA A 310 -7.96 9.65 20.43
C ALA A 310 -9.18 8.92 19.88
N SER A 311 -9.04 7.62 19.58
CA SER A 311 -10.18 6.79 19.13
C SER A 311 -11.36 6.80 20.12
N ARG A 312 -11.09 6.92 21.42
CA ARG A 312 -12.11 7.04 22.48
C ARG A 312 -13.02 8.25 22.29
N ALA A 313 -12.50 9.37 21.76
CA ALA A 313 -13.31 10.57 21.56
C ALA A 313 -14.21 10.47 20.32
N ALA A 314 -13.83 9.70 19.30
CA ALA A 314 -14.64 9.51 18.10
C ALA A 314 -15.76 8.47 18.29
N THR A 315 -15.60 7.54 19.25
CA THR A 315 -16.55 6.44 19.52
C THR A 315 -17.41 6.68 20.76
N ALA A 316 -17.14 7.71 21.53
CA ALA A 316 -17.90 8.07 22.72
C ALA A 316 -19.14 8.89 22.40
#